data_2dee38c391771f80e8ec499b64614f85
#
_entry.id   2dee38c391771f80e8ec499b64614f85
#
_cell.length_a   1.000
_cell.length_b   1.000
_cell.length_c   1.000
_cell.angle_alpha   90.00
_cell.angle_beta   90.00
_cell.angle_gamma   90.00
#
_symmetry.space_group_name_H-M   'P 1'
#
loop_
_entity.id
_entity.type
_entity.pdbx_description
1 polymer ?
#
loop_
_entity_poly.entity_id
_entity_poly.type
_entity_poly.pdbx_seq_one_letter_code
_entity_poly.pdbx_strand_id
1 'polypeptide(L)'
;MSVTRRSFLRAGTAVAGAALFPSAGPSAQSPLTAADVVQRIKDRVGIPWRAQTVDNVVAGAPETRVRGIATTMMATLDVIQRAAKAGRNLVITHEPTFFSHQDTTEPFAQDAAYQFKTAFMREHDMVVFRFHDHWHAMRPDGIAFGMARELGWEKNRVADSQREFTFDGVPLSKLADQIRDRLGARTVRVVGDPALPVNRVAASWGYYTFSATNLVMARPEVDLFVVGETREWETVEYVQDMIASGRKKALIVIGHVASEQAGMKYCAEWLKGFVSEVPIEFVAASEPFWTPRG
;
A
#
# COMPACT_ATOMS: atom_id res chain seq x y z
N MET A 1 -35.06 56.57 -80.70
CA MET A 1 -35.96 55.43 -80.93
C MET A 1 -35.81 54.52 -79.77
N SER A 2 -36.76 54.57 -78.79
CA SER A 2 -37.79 53.56 -78.56
C SER A 2 -37.17 52.21 -78.27
N VAL A 3 -37.42 51.53 -77.19
CA VAL A 3 -38.65 51.12 -76.51
C VAL A 3 -38.30 50.48 -75.16
N THR A 4 -39.07 50.80 -74.18
CA THR A 4 -39.31 50.16 -72.87
C THR A 4 -39.60 48.67 -72.91
N ARG A 5 -39.20 47.91 -71.89
CA ARG A 5 -40.04 46.82 -71.39
C ARG A 5 -39.75 46.52 -69.91
N ARG A 6 -40.78 46.49 -69.12
CA ARG A 6 -40.96 46.09 -67.76
C ARG A 6 -40.62 44.59 -67.59
N SER A 7 -40.01 44.19 -66.51
CA SER A 7 -39.94 42.83 -66.13
C SER A 7 -40.29 42.65 -64.66
N PHE A 8 -41.16 41.75 -64.43
CA PHE A 8 -41.83 41.35 -63.20
C PHE A 8 -40.87 40.82 -62.10
N LEU A 9 -41.06 41.37 -60.94
CA LEU A 9 -40.56 40.76 -59.67
C LEU A 9 -41.37 39.48 -59.35
N ARG A 10 -40.72 38.38 -59.25
CA ARG A 10 -41.22 37.20 -58.50
C ARG A 10 -40.43 37.08 -57.22
N ALA A 11 -41.10 37.31 -56.10
CA ALA A 11 -40.59 37.01 -54.75
C ALA A 11 -40.63 35.48 -54.53
N GLY A 12 -39.47 34.85 -54.38
CA GLY A 12 -39.35 33.50 -53.95
C GLY A 12 -39.07 33.51 -52.48
N THR A 13 -40.04 33.09 -51.68
CA THR A 13 -39.90 32.84 -50.25
C THR A 13 -38.98 31.56 -50.01
N ALA A 14 -37.74 31.77 -49.58
CA ALA A 14 -36.88 30.71 -49.13
C ALA A 14 -37.25 30.36 -47.69
N VAL A 15 -37.88 29.22 -47.48
CA VAL A 15 -38.09 28.63 -46.17
C VAL A 15 -36.74 28.01 -45.71
N ALA A 16 -36.05 28.68 -44.80
CA ALA A 16 -34.89 28.12 -44.14
C ALA A 16 -35.35 27.07 -43.14
N GLY A 17 -35.23 25.79 -43.50
CA GLY A 17 -35.39 24.67 -42.58
C GLY A 17 -34.23 24.65 -41.60
N ALA A 18 -34.45 25.07 -40.36
CA ALA A 18 -33.50 24.87 -39.28
C ALA A 18 -33.45 23.37 -38.95
N ALA A 19 -32.38 22.69 -39.40
CA ALA A 19 -32.06 21.34 -38.95
C ALA A 19 -31.70 21.40 -37.45
N LEU A 20 -32.60 20.96 -36.59
CA LEU A 20 -32.33 20.72 -35.17
C LEU A 20 -31.37 19.52 -35.09
N PHE A 21 -30.08 19.78 -34.98
CA PHE A 21 -29.12 18.75 -34.53
C PHE A 21 -29.45 18.46 -33.07
N PRO A 22 -29.73 17.19 -32.69
CA PRO A 22 -29.84 16.84 -31.28
C PRO A 22 -28.51 17.19 -30.63
N SER A 23 -28.50 18.08 -29.65
CA SER A 23 -27.36 18.30 -28.77
C SER A 23 -27.11 16.97 -28.07
N ALA A 24 -25.97 16.34 -28.34
CA ALA A 24 -25.52 15.20 -27.57
C ALA A 24 -25.39 15.68 -26.09
N GLY A 25 -26.33 15.27 -25.28
CA GLY A 25 -26.23 15.48 -23.82
C GLY A 25 -24.91 14.93 -23.31
N PRO A 26 -24.41 15.42 -22.17
CA PRO A 26 -23.19 14.91 -21.61
C PRO A 26 -23.32 13.39 -21.48
N SER A 27 -22.43 12.65 -22.14
CA SER A 27 -22.33 11.20 -22.03
C SER A 27 -22.16 10.89 -20.55
N ALA A 28 -23.13 10.25 -19.93
CA ALA A 28 -22.98 9.77 -18.56
C ALA A 28 -21.78 8.82 -18.55
N GLN A 29 -20.68 9.25 -17.94
CA GLN A 29 -19.51 8.39 -17.77
C GLN A 29 -19.96 7.10 -17.07
N SER A 30 -19.58 5.96 -17.62
CA SER A 30 -19.82 4.68 -16.98
C SER A 30 -19.30 4.71 -15.54
N PRO A 31 -20.03 4.13 -14.59
CA PRO A 31 -19.58 4.14 -13.20
C PRO A 31 -18.23 3.41 -13.07
N LEU A 32 -17.32 4.00 -12.30
CA LEU A 32 -16.00 3.44 -12.02
C LEU A 32 -16.14 2.05 -11.37
N THR A 33 -15.51 1.03 -11.96
CA THR A 33 -15.49 -0.34 -11.43
C THR A 33 -14.16 -0.66 -10.72
N ALA A 34 -14.13 -1.74 -9.94
CA ALA A 34 -12.89 -2.22 -9.34
C ALA A 34 -11.86 -2.61 -10.41
N ALA A 35 -12.31 -3.21 -11.52
CA ALA A 35 -11.46 -3.51 -12.67
C ALA A 35 -10.81 -2.26 -13.26
N ASP A 36 -11.56 -1.16 -13.39
CA ASP A 36 -11.02 0.11 -13.90
C ASP A 36 -9.92 0.66 -12.98
N VAL A 37 -10.14 0.61 -11.66
CA VAL A 37 -9.12 1.05 -10.68
C VAL A 37 -7.87 0.18 -10.77
N VAL A 38 -8.02 -1.14 -10.83
CA VAL A 38 -6.90 -2.08 -10.97
C VAL A 38 -6.15 -1.85 -12.28
N GLN A 39 -6.87 -1.59 -13.38
CA GLN A 39 -6.22 -1.28 -14.66
C GLN A 39 -5.42 0.03 -14.58
N ARG A 40 -5.96 1.08 -13.96
CA ARG A 40 -5.22 2.34 -13.75
C ARG A 40 -3.98 2.15 -12.87
N ILE A 41 -4.05 1.28 -11.85
CA ILE A 41 -2.88 0.89 -11.05
C ILE A 41 -1.82 0.25 -11.94
N LYS A 42 -2.19 -0.73 -12.77
CA LYS A 42 -1.29 -1.40 -13.72
C LYS A 42 -0.61 -0.42 -14.68
N ASP A 43 -1.38 0.55 -15.19
CA ASP A 43 -0.88 1.56 -16.12
C ASP A 43 0.08 2.56 -15.44
N ARG A 44 -0.07 2.78 -14.12
CA ARG A 44 0.69 3.77 -13.36
C ARG A 44 1.86 3.23 -12.56
N VAL A 45 1.94 1.92 -12.37
CA VAL A 45 3.02 1.29 -11.59
C VAL A 45 4.42 1.45 -12.24
N GLY A 46 4.47 1.75 -13.53
CA GLY A 46 5.70 2.09 -14.26
C GLY A 46 6.65 0.92 -14.54
N ILE A 47 6.20 -0.30 -14.29
CA ILE A 47 6.94 -1.54 -14.57
C ILE A 47 6.00 -2.57 -15.25
N PRO A 48 6.53 -3.53 -16.01
CA PRO A 48 5.71 -4.57 -16.61
C PRO A 48 4.96 -5.38 -15.55
N TRP A 49 3.66 -5.60 -15.78
CA TRP A 49 2.84 -6.44 -14.91
C TRP A 49 3.21 -7.91 -15.09
N ARG A 50 3.55 -8.60 -14.00
CA ARG A 50 4.00 -9.99 -14.02
C ARG A 50 2.83 -10.94 -14.17
N ALA A 51 3.01 -12.01 -14.94
CA ALA A 51 2.01 -13.06 -15.06
C ALA A 51 1.87 -13.88 -13.76
N GLN A 52 2.98 -14.08 -13.05
CA GLN A 52 3.01 -14.72 -11.74
C GLN A 52 3.18 -13.66 -10.67
N THR A 53 2.14 -13.40 -9.92
CA THR A 53 2.09 -12.39 -8.85
C THR A 53 0.95 -12.70 -7.89
N VAL A 54 1.07 -12.22 -6.65
CA VAL A 54 -0.02 -12.21 -5.68
C VAL A 54 -0.95 -11.00 -5.85
N ASP A 55 -0.62 -10.08 -6.75
CA ASP A 55 -1.38 -8.85 -6.99
C ASP A 55 -2.60 -9.14 -7.87
N ASN A 56 -3.70 -9.47 -7.24
CA ASN A 56 -4.95 -9.80 -7.90
C ASN A 56 -6.17 -9.45 -7.02
N VAL A 57 -7.36 -9.55 -7.60
CA VAL A 57 -8.61 -9.46 -6.85
C VAL A 57 -8.81 -10.77 -6.10
N VAL A 58 -8.70 -10.73 -4.77
CA VAL A 58 -8.78 -11.91 -3.89
C VAL A 58 -10.18 -12.14 -3.33
N ALA A 59 -11.06 -11.14 -3.40
CA ALA A 59 -12.46 -11.26 -3.02
C ALA A 59 -13.33 -10.23 -3.76
N GLY A 60 -14.60 -10.56 -3.98
CA GLY A 60 -15.57 -9.73 -4.70
C GLY A 60 -15.46 -9.84 -6.22
N ALA A 61 -16.34 -9.15 -6.95
CA ALA A 61 -16.37 -9.15 -8.41
C ALA A 61 -15.65 -7.91 -8.97
N PRO A 62 -14.74 -8.07 -9.96
CA PRO A 62 -14.02 -6.94 -10.58
C PRO A 62 -14.94 -5.88 -11.20
N GLU A 63 -16.15 -6.25 -11.62
CA GLU A 63 -17.15 -5.38 -12.24
C GLU A 63 -17.94 -4.56 -11.22
N THR A 64 -17.72 -4.80 -9.92
CA THR A 64 -18.41 -4.07 -8.85
C THR A 64 -18.12 -2.58 -8.96
N ARG A 65 -19.21 -1.77 -8.96
CA ARG A 65 -19.11 -0.31 -8.90
C ARG A 65 -18.40 0.14 -7.63
N VAL A 66 -17.35 0.93 -7.76
CA VAL A 66 -16.61 1.52 -6.65
C VAL A 66 -17.33 2.75 -6.13
N ARG A 67 -17.61 2.77 -4.82
CA ARG A 67 -18.19 3.92 -4.09
C ARG A 67 -17.12 4.69 -3.31
N GLY A 68 -16.02 4.04 -3.00
CA GLY A 68 -14.85 4.59 -2.34
C GLY A 68 -13.78 3.53 -2.15
N ILE A 69 -12.56 3.97 -1.94
CA ILE A 69 -11.38 3.13 -1.83
C ILE A 69 -10.78 3.26 -0.43
N ALA A 70 -10.46 2.13 0.19
CA ALA A 70 -9.63 2.05 1.37
C ALA A 70 -8.29 1.39 1.02
N THR A 71 -7.17 2.00 1.39
CA THR A 71 -5.87 1.33 1.37
C THR A 71 -5.53 0.86 2.79
N THR A 72 -4.91 -0.29 2.91
CA THR A 72 -4.52 -0.86 4.21
C THR A 72 -3.30 -1.75 4.07
N MET A 73 -2.58 -1.95 5.17
CA MET A 73 -1.51 -2.94 5.20
C MET A 73 -2.09 -4.36 5.18
N MET A 74 -3.13 -4.61 5.95
CA MET A 74 -3.75 -5.94 6.06
C MET A 74 -5.28 -5.80 6.12
N ALA A 75 -5.99 -6.50 5.24
CA ALA A 75 -7.45 -6.51 5.19
C ALA A 75 -8.04 -7.42 6.30
N THR A 76 -7.80 -7.07 7.57
CA THR A 76 -8.43 -7.76 8.72
C THR A 76 -9.94 -7.54 8.71
N LEU A 77 -10.70 -8.35 9.43
CA LEU A 77 -12.15 -8.17 9.56
C LEU A 77 -12.52 -6.77 10.10
N ASP A 78 -11.78 -6.28 11.10
CA ASP A 78 -11.95 -4.94 11.65
C ASP A 78 -11.72 -3.85 10.59
N VAL A 79 -10.66 -3.96 9.79
CA VAL A 79 -10.40 -3.02 8.68
C VAL A 79 -11.53 -3.04 7.66
N ILE A 80 -11.98 -4.22 7.25
CA ILE A 80 -13.07 -4.40 6.28
C ILE A 80 -14.36 -3.77 6.82
N GLN A 81 -14.70 -3.99 8.09
CA GLN A 81 -15.88 -3.41 8.74
C GLN A 81 -15.81 -1.88 8.81
N ARG A 82 -14.65 -1.32 9.17
CA ARG A 82 -14.46 0.14 9.19
C ARG A 82 -14.51 0.74 7.79
N ALA A 83 -13.93 0.09 6.79
CA ALA A 83 -14.01 0.52 5.41
C ALA A 83 -15.47 0.52 4.91
N ALA A 84 -16.23 -0.55 5.15
CA ALA A 84 -17.64 -0.64 4.78
C ALA A 84 -18.46 0.46 5.45
N LYS A 85 -18.28 0.67 6.77
CA LYS A 85 -18.95 1.74 7.53
C LYS A 85 -18.66 3.12 6.96
N ALA A 86 -17.46 3.36 6.44
CA ALA A 86 -17.07 4.61 5.80
C ALA A 86 -17.51 4.69 4.31
N GLY A 87 -18.23 3.69 3.80
CA GLY A 87 -18.66 3.64 2.40
C GLY A 87 -17.54 3.32 1.39
N ARG A 88 -16.45 2.70 1.83
CA ARG A 88 -15.32 2.27 0.99
C ARG A 88 -15.49 0.79 0.69
N ASN A 89 -15.94 0.47 -0.50
CA ASN A 89 -16.19 -0.91 -0.90
C ASN A 89 -15.09 -1.55 -1.75
N LEU A 90 -14.07 -0.80 -2.19
CA LEU A 90 -12.83 -1.36 -2.72
C LEU A 90 -11.73 -1.22 -1.67
N VAL A 91 -11.23 -2.35 -1.17
CA VAL A 91 -10.09 -2.40 -0.24
C VAL A 91 -8.86 -2.82 -1.03
N ILE A 92 -7.84 -1.97 -1.01
CA ILE A 92 -6.52 -2.29 -1.58
C ILE A 92 -5.60 -2.64 -0.42
N THR A 93 -5.27 -3.91 -0.29
CA THR A 93 -4.46 -4.46 0.81
C THR A 93 -3.06 -4.80 0.33
N HIS A 94 -2.08 -4.66 1.19
CA HIS A 94 -0.71 -5.09 0.90
C HIS A 94 -0.54 -6.59 1.19
N GLU A 95 -0.89 -7.02 2.38
CA GLU A 95 -0.75 -8.39 2.85
C GLU A 95 -2.02 -9.24 2.65
N PRO A 96 -1.90 -10.59 2.79
CA PRO A 96 -2.99 -11.51 2.54
C PRO A 96 -4.27 -11.20 3.32
N THR A 97 -5.39 -11.49 2.68
CA THR A 97 -6.73 -11.39 3.28
C THR A 97 -7.11 -12.66 4.03
N PHE A 98 -6.61 -13.85 3.60
CA PHE A 98 -7.05 -15.16 4.05
C PHE A 98 -5.92 -16.03 4.61
N PHE A 99 -5.11 -15.50 5.53
CA PHE A 99 -4.22 -16.23 6.43
C PHE A 99 -3.08 -17.06 5.77
N SER A 100 -2.90 -16.97 4.46
CA SER A 100 -1.78 -17.59 3.76
C SER A 100 -1.18 -16.64 2.73
N HIS A 101 0.12 -16.76 2.46
CA HIS A 101 0.80 -15.87 1.51
C HIS A 101 0.18 -15.88 0.10
N GLN A 102 -0.41 -16.99 -0.31
CA GLN A 102 -1.07 -17.09 -1.63
C GLN A 102 -2.57 -16.77 -1.60
N ASP A 103 -3.10 -16.35 -0.44
CA ASP A 103 -4.56 -16.21 -0.23
C ASP A 103 -5.35 -17.50 -0.58
N THR A 104 -4.72 -18.66 -0.36
CA THR A 104 -5.34 -19.98 -0.56
C THR A 104 -6.47 -20.14 0.46
N THR A 105 -7.67 -20.46 -0.01
CA THR A 105 -8.89 -20.47 0.85
C THR A 105 -9.42 -21.88 1.13
N GLU A 106 -9.04 -22.88 0.35
CA GLU A 106 -9.55 -24.26 0.48
C GLU A 106 -9.36 -24.83 1.90
N PRO A 107 -8.22 -24.65 2.59
CA PRO A 107 -8.06 -25.16 3.95
C PRO A 107 -9.01 -24.50 4.97
N PHE A 108 -9.54 -23.33 4.67
CA PHE A 108 -10.40 -22.54 5.56
C PHE A 108 -11.87 -22.58 5.21
N ALA A 109 -12.28 -23.34 4.18
CA ALA A 109 -13.65 -23.32 3.65
C ALA A 109 -14.73 -23.58 4.72
N GLN A 110 -14.41 -24.36 5.78
CA GLN A 110 -15.30 -24.65 6.88
C GLN A 110 -14.99 -23.85 8.16
N ASP A 111 -13.97 -22.94 8.10
CA ASP A 111 -13.63 -22.12 9.24
C ASP A 111 -14.63 -20.99 9.47
N ALA A 112 -15.09 -20.85 10.71
CA ALA A 112 -16.12 -19.88 11.06
C ALA A 112 -15.68 -18.42 10.85
N ALA A 113 -14.41 -18.07 11.08
CA ALA A 113 -13.89 -16.73 10.87
C ALA A 113 -13.82 -16.41 9.39
N TYR A 114 -13.38 -17.36 8.57
CA TYR A 114 -13.36 -17.23 7.11
C TYR A 114 -14.79 -17.05 6.56
N GLN A 115 -15.73 -17.90 6.98
CA GLN A 115 -17.13 -17.82 6.54
C GLN A 115 -17.79 -16.50 6.92
N PHE A 116 -17.57 -16.04 8.15
CA PHE A 116 -18.08 -14.76 8.60
C PHE A 116 -17.51 -13.60 7.79
N LYS A 117 -16.19 -13.58 7.60
CA LYS A 117 -15.48 -12.52 6.84
C LYS A 117 -15.98 -12.45 5.40
N THR A 118 -16.10 -13.59 4.73
CA THR A 118 -16.57 -13.66 3.33
C THR A 118 -18.05 -13.30 3.20
N ALA A 119 -18.91 -13.72 4.15
CA ALA A 119 -20.32 -13.34 4.18
C ALA A 119 -20.48 -11.82 4.35
N PHE A 120 -19.75 -11.22 5.27
CA PHE A 120 -19.74 -9.77 5.49
C PHE A 120 -19.33 -9.01 4.23
N MET A 121 -18.24 -9.42 3.56
CA MET A 121 -17.79 -8.77 2.33
C MET A 121 -18.85 -8.84 1.22
N ARG A 122 -19.53 -10.00 1.09
CA ARG A 122 -20.60 -10.18 0.11
C ARG A 122 -21.81 -9.30 0.39
N GLU A 123 -22.25 -9.23 1.65
CA GLU A 123 -23.38 -8.41 2.08
C GLU A 123 -23.16 -6.91 1.79
N HIS A 124 -21.92 -6.45 1.80
CA HIS A 124 -21.57 -5.05 1.61
C HIS A 124 -21.02 -4.73 0.21
N ASP A 125 -21.12 -5.66 -0.75
CA ASP A 125 -20.56 -5.53 -2.12
C ASP A 125 -19.08 -5.14 -2.10
N MET A 126 -18.29 -5.72 -1.21
CA MET A 126 -16.88 -5.38 -1.09
C MET A 126 -16.02 -6.15 -2.08
N VAL A 127 -15.02 -5.46 -2.59
CA VAL A 127 -13.95 -6.03 -3.41
C VAL A 127 -12.63 -5.83 -2.67
N VAL A 128 -11.80 -6.85 -2.63
CA VAL A 128 -10.44 -6.77 -2.08
C VAL A 128 -9.44 -7.04 -3.20
N PHE A 129 -8.57 -6.09 -3.45
CA PHE A 129 -7.45 -6.20 -4.37
C PHE A 129 -6.15 -6.21 -3.59
N ARG A 130 -5.32 -7.24 -3.76
CA ARG A 130 -3.98 -7.30 -3.19
C ARG A 130 -3.00 -6.59 -4.09
N PHE A 131 -2.17 -5.70 -3.50
CA PHE A 131 -1.16 -4.92 -4.20
C PHE A 131 0.16 -4.93 -3.42
N HIS A 132 0.95 -5.97 -3.65
CA HIS A 132 2.17 -6.30 -2.92
C HIS A 132 3.40 -6.28 -3.82
N ASP A 133 3.48 -7.22 -4.79
CA ASP A 133 4.70 -7.45 -5.57
C ASP A 133 5.10 -6.23 -6.41
N HIS A 134 4.13 -5.61 -7.08
CA HIS A 134 4.40 -4.44 -7.93
C HIS A 134 4.57 -3.18 -7.09
N TRP A 135 3.94 -3.09 -5.91
CA TRP A 135 4.14 -1.97 -4.99
C TRP A 135 5.57 -1.93 -4.45
N HIS A 136 6.16 -3.11 -4.17
CA HIS A 136 7.58 -3.24 -3.83
C HIS A 136 8.52 -3.06 -5.04
N ALA A 137 8.09 -3.50 -6.21
CA ALA A 137 8.94 -3.44 -7.41
C ALA A 137 9.03 -2.05 -8.03
N MET A 138 8.12 -1.13 -7.70
CA MET A 138 8.18 0.27 -8.12
C MET A 138 9.50 0.95 -7.74
N ARG A 139 9.79 2.04 -8.40
CA ARG A 139 10.90 2.92 -8.04
C ARG A 139 10.39 4.35 -7.87
N PRO A 140 10.39 4.85 -6.61
CA PRO A 140 10.78 4.17 -5.37
C PRO A 140 9.81 3.04 -4.97
N ASP A 141 10.30 2.02 -4.24
CA ASP A 141 9.49 0.99 -3.55
C ASP A 141 8.48 1.71 -2.64
N GLY A 142 7.18 1.45 -2.86
CA GLY A 142 6.13 2.19 -2.18
C GLY A 142 6.10 2.01 -0.66
N ILE A 143 6.46 0.81 -0.19
CA ILE A 143 6.57 0.53 1.26
C ILE A 143 7.79 1.25 1.82
N ALA A 144 8.97 1.06 1.23
CA ALA A 144 10.20 1.67 1.72
C ALA A 144 10.14 3.20 1.71
N PHE A 145 9.52 3.79 0.68
CA PHE A 145 9.33 5.25 0.61
C PHE A 145 8.41 5.77 1.71
N GLY A 146 7.25 5.14 1.90
CA GLY A 146 6.30 5.52 2.94
C GLY A 146 6.91 5.39 4.35
N MET A 147 7.65 4.30 4.61
CA MET A 147 8.30 4.07 5.88
C MET A 147 9.41 5.09 6.16
N ALA A 148 10.29 5.37 5.20
CA ALA A 148 11.34 6.37 5.36
C ALA A 148 10.76 7.77 5.69
N ARG A 149 9.66 8.12 5.03
CA ARG A 149 8.93 9.38 5.25
C ARG A 149 8.28 9.43 6.65
N GLU A 150 7.60 8.38 7.08
CA GLU A 150 6.95 8.32 8.40
C GLU A 150 7.97 8.40 9.54
N LEU A 151 9.12 7.73 9.37
CA LEU A 151 10.23 7.78 10.33
C LEU A 151 11.00 9.10 10.31
N GLY A 152 10.84 9.92 9.26
CA GLY A 152 11.62 11.14 9.07
C GLY A 152 13.07 10.87 8.64
N TRP A 153 13.34 9.70 8.02
CA TRP A 153 14.67 9.23 7.63
C TRP A 153 15.03 9.53 6.17
N GLU A 154 14.25 10.32 5.47
CA GLU A 154 14.47 10.63 4.05
C GLU A 154 15.86 11.23 3.78
N LYS A 155 16.31 12.12 4.67
CA LYS A 155 17.64 12.76 4.59
C LYS A 155 18.79 11.86 5.01
N ASN A 156 18.50 10.79 5.73
CA ASN A 156 19.48 9.81 6.19
C ASN A 156 19.73 8.71 5.16
N ARG A 157 18.92 8.65 4.11
CA ARG A 157 19.00 7.59 3.10
C ARG A 157 20.33 7.60 2.38
N VAL A 158 20.94 6.42 2.27
CA VAL A 158 22.14 6.21 1.46
C VAL A 158 21.78 6.37 -0.02
N ALA A 159 22.64 7.03 -0.79
CA ALA A 159 22.43 7.17 -2.22
C ALA A 159 22.18 5.79 -2.88
N ASP A 160 21.22 5.74 -3.79
CA ASP A 160 20.81 4.54 -4.54
C ASP A 160 20.24 3.39 -3.71
N SER A 161 20.14 3.54 -2.38
CA SER A 161 19.48 2.56 -1.51
C SER A 161 18.12 3.06 -1.04
N GLN A 162 17.14 2.17 -1.01
CA GLN A 162 15.82 2.44 -0.44
C GLN A 162 15.66 1.89 0.98
N ARG A 163 16.67 1.14 1.45
CA ARG A 163 16.62 0.37 2.70
C ARG A 163 17.84 0.58 3.59
N GLU A 164 18.73 1.53 3.24
CA GLU A 164 19.89 1.85 4.07
C GLU A 164 19.94 3.32 4.42
N PHE A 165 20.31 3.58 5.67
CA PHE A 165 20.32 4.92 6.26
C PHE A 165 21.59 5.15 7.05
N THR A 166 22.08 6.40 7.07
CA THR A 166 23.23 6.83 7.86
C THR A 166 22.81 7.77 8.97
N PHE A 167 23.47 7.61 10.11
CA PHE A 167 23.29 8.45 11.29
C PHE A 167 24.67 8.88 11.82
N ASP A 168 24.72 9.81 12.75
CA ASP A 168 25.96 10.29 13.34
C ASP A 168 26.06 9.79 14.80
N GLY A 169 26.35 8.51 14.97
CA GLY A 169 26.55 7.89 16.27
C GLY A 169 25.36 7.98 17.22
N VAL A 170 24.13 7.94 16.69
CA VAL A 170 22.92 8.02 17.54
C VAL A 170 22.79 6.77 18.40
N PRO A 171 22.60 6.88 19.73
CA PRO A 171 22.42 5.72 20.60
C PRO A 171 21.23 4.84 20.14
N LEU A 172 21.42 3.51 20.21
CA LEU A 172 20.41 2.54 19.84
C LEU A 172 19.06 2.79 20.54
N SER A 173 19.10 3.07 21.85
CA SER A 173 17.88 3.38 22.63
C SER A 173 17.10 4.55 22.04
N LYS A 174 17.76 5.62 21.58
CA LYS A 174 17.11 6.78 20.99
C LYS A 174 16.48 6.46 19.63
N LEU A 175 17.14 5.63 18.81
CA LEU A 175 16.55 5.18 17.55
C LEU A 175 15.34 4.27 17.78
N ALA A 176 15.43 3.38 18.78
CA ALA A 176 14.30 2.51 19.14
C ALA A 176 13.08 3.32 19.62
N ASP A 177 13.31 4.33 20.49
CA ASP A 177 12.25 5.24 20.93
C ASP A 177 11.67 6.04 19.77
N GLN A 178 12.52 6.58 18.90
CA GLN A 178 12.07 7.33 17.70
C GLN A 178 11.18 6.45 16.80
N ILE A 179 11.60 5.21 16.53
CA ILE A 179 10.84 4.25 15.72
C ILE A 179 9.47 4.00 16.38
N ARG A 180 9.46 3.64 17.67
CA ARG A 180 8.24 3.40 18.43
C ARG A 180 7.27 4.59 18.33
N ASP A 181 7.75 5.78 18.63
CA ASP A 181 6.92 6.98 18.74
C ASP A 181 6.40 7.44 17.36
N ARG A 182 7.24 7.38 16.32
CA ARG A 182 6.86 7.75 14.96
C ARG A 182 5.82 6.79 14.35
N LEU A 183 5.96 5.51 14.64
CA LEU A 183 5.04 4.49 14.12
C LEU A 183 3.83 4.26 15.03
N GLY A 184 3.82 4.81 16.25
CA GLY A 184 2.82 4.51 17.27
C GLY A 184 2.80 3.02 17.65
N ALA A 185 3.94 2.34 17.51
CA ALA A 185 4.05 0.91 17.77
C ALA A 185 4.03 0.64 19.29
N ARG A 186 3.25 -0.37 19.72
CA ARG A 186 3.14 -0.74 21.13
C ARG A 186 4.19 -1.77 21.57
N THR A 187 4.67 -2.56 20.64
CA THR A 187 5.55 -3.71 20.92
C THR A 187 6.80 -3.68 20.05
N VAL A 188 7.74 -2.81 20.41
CA VAL A 188 9.06 -2.78 19.78
C VAL A 188 10.02 -3.62 20.63
N ARG A 189 10.73 -4.58 20.01
CA ARG A 189 11.71 -5.44 20.68
C ARG A 189 13.11 -5.15 20.14
N VAL A 190 14.08 -5.04 21.04
CA VAL A 190 15.45 -4.63 20.72
C VAL A 190 16.44 -5.66 21.24
N VAL A 191 17.42 -6.01 20.42
CA VAL A 191 18.60 -6.81 20.78
C VAL A 191 19.83 -5.95 20.56
N GLY A 192 20.67 -5.79 21.59
CA GLY A 192 21.89 -4.99 21.55
C GLY A 192 22.05 -4.10 22.77
N ASP A 193 23.22 -3.45 22.87
CA ASP A 193 23.52 -2.47 23.91
C ASP A 193 22.71 -1.17 23.68
N PRO A 194 21.86 -0.71 24.62
CA PRO A 194 21.14 0.55 24.48
C PRO A 194 22.02 1.78 24.18
N ALA A 195 23.28 1.75 24.61
CA ALA A 195 24.25 2.82 24.38
C ALA A 195 25.03 2.67 23.06
N LEU A 196 24.84 1.60 22.28
CA LEU A 196 25.55 1.39 21.02
C LEU A 196 25.39 2.60 20.11
N PRO A 197 26.50 3.27 19.69
CA PRO A 197 26.44 4.34 18.71
C PRO A 197 26.15 3.76 17.32
N VAL A 198 25.01 4.11 16.74
CA VAL A 198 24.57 3.62 15.44
C VAL A 198 24.90 4.64 14.37
N ASN A 199 25.67 4.22 13.34
CA ASN A 199 26.02 5.03 12.18
C ASN A 199 25.35 4.51 10.91
N ARG A 200 25.23 3.19 10.75
CA ARG A 200 24.64 2.54 9.58
C ARG A 200 23.48 1.65 9.97
N VAL A 201 22.32 1.97 9.46
CA VAL A 201 21.10 1.17 9.60
C VAL A 201 20.76 0.52 8.27
N ALA A 202 20.53 -0.77 8.27
CA ALA A 202 19.78 -1.45 7.22
C ALA A 202 18.35 -1.70 7.72
N ALA A 203 17.35 -1.56 6.86
CA ALA A 203 15.96 -1.79 7.21
C ALA A 203 15.30 -2.72 6.19
N SER A 204 14.55 -3.70 6.67
CA SER A 204 13.69 -4.50 5.83
C SER A 204 12.30 -4.54 6.46
N TRP A 205 11.36 -4.07 5.68
CA TRP A 205 9.98 -3.98 6.09
C TRP A 205 9.28 -5.32 5.85
N GLY A 206 8.32 -5.70 6.69
CA GLY A 206 7.63 -6.96 6.63
C GLY A 206 8.43 -8.14 7.18
N TYR A 207 8.20 -9.34 6.65
CA TYR A 207 8.89 -10.56 7.05
C TYR A 207 10.27 -10.68 6.40
N TYR A 208 11.28 -11.04 7.20
CA TYR A 208 12.63 -11.21 6.69
C TYR A 208 13.23 -12.55 7.10
N THR A 209 13.74 -13.30 6.11
CA THR A 209 14.32 -14.63 6.34
C THR A 209 15.73 -14.56 6.94
N PHE A 210 16.17 -15.61 7.62
CA PHE A 210 17.53 -15.69 8.16
C PHE A 210 18.60 -15.58 7.07
N SER A 211 18.45 -16.26 5.95
CA SER A 211 19.43 -16.20 4.86
C SER A 211 19.67 -14.78 4.35
N ALA A 212 18.61 -13.97 4.28
CA ALA A 212 18.72 -12.57 3.91
C ALA A 212 19.29 -11.70 5.05
N THR A 213 18.91 -11.97 6.31
CA THR A 213 19.48 -11.31 7.50
C THR A 213 20.98 -11.52 7.60
N ASN A 214 21.44 -12.75 7.40
CA ASN A 214 22.87 -13.07 7.45
C ASN A 214 23.67 -12.23 6.45
N LEU A 215 23.20 -12.10 5.21
CA LEU A 215 23.88 -11.29 4.21
C LEU A 215 24.00 -9.81 4.61
N VAL A 216 23.02 -9.26 5.29
CA VAL A 216 23.03 -7.87 5.76
C VAL A 216 23.90 -7.71 7.01
N MET A 217 23.71 -8.55 8.01
CA MET A 217 24.36 -8.42 9.32
C MET A 217 25.84 -8.87 9.30
N ALA A 218 26.26 -9.70 8.35
CA ALA A 218 27.66 -10.04 8.14
C ALA A 218 28.51 -8.85 7.68
N ARG A 219 27.90 -7.82 7.12
CA ARG A 219 28.59 -6.60 6.66
C ARG A 219 29.11 -5.81 7.86
N PRO A 220 30.44 -5.53 7.94
CA PRO A 220 31.05 -4.88 9.11
C PRO A 220 30.49 -3.47 9.37
N GLU A 221 30.13 -2.75 8.31
CA GLU A 221 29.63 -1.37 8.40
C GLU A 221 28.17 -1.24 8.88
N VAL A 222 27.37 -2.29 8.88
CA VAL A 222 25.98 -2.26 9.36
C VAL A 222 25.96 -2.45 10.87
N ASP A 223 25.58 -1.44 11.62
CA ASP A 223 25.48 -1.50 13.08
C ASP A 223 24.12 -2.03 13.53
N LEU A 224 23.04 -1.59 12.88
CA LEU A 224 21.67 -1.89 13.25
C LEU A 224 20.90 -2.46 12.06
N PHE A 225 20.16 -3.53 12.29
CA PHE A 225 19.14 -4.02 11.38
C PHE A 225 17.75 -3.83 11.98
N VAL A 226 16.84 -3.22 11.19
CA VAL A 226 15.44 -3.02 11.56
C VAL A 226 14.57 -3.90 10.68
N VAL A 227 13.73 -4.74 11.29
CA VAL A 227 12.83 -5.67 10.59
C VAL A 227 11.42 -5.57 11.12
N GLY A 228 10.44 -5.91 10.27
CA GLY A 228 9.05 -6.07 10.70
C GLY A 228 8.88 -7.30 11.57
N GLU A 229 9.11 -8.46 11.02
CA GLU A 229 9.10 -9.73 11.73
C GLU A 229 10.16 -10.70 11.20
N THR A 230 10.54 -11.64 12.03
CA THR A 230 11.51 -12.69 11.71
C THR A 230 11.30 -13.88 12.62
N ARG A 231 11.93 -15.01 12.29
CA ARG A 231 11.98 -16.16 13.19
C ARG A 231 13.01 -15.92 14.31
N GLU A 232 12.57 -15.93 15.55
CA GLU A 232 13.42 -15.59 16.70
C GLU A 232 14.59 -16.53 16.83
N TRP A 233 14.38 -17.86 16.74
CA TRP A 233 15.45 -18.88 16.84
C TRP A 233 16.48 -18.84 15.69
N GLU A 234 16.25 -18.08 14.65
CA GLU A 234 17.20 -17.88 13.55
C GLU A 234 17.89 -16.52 13.68
N THR A 235 17.15 -15.46 13.48
CA THR A 235 17.70 -14.10 13.35
C THR A 235 18.11 -13.49 14.69
N VAL A 236 17.30 -13.66 15.72
CA VAL A 236 17.58 -13.07 17.02
C VAL A 236 18.81 -13.76 17.66
N GLU A 237 18.84 -15.08 17.65
CA GLU A 237 19.95 -15.85 18.17
C GLU A 237 21.25 -15.58 17.41
N TYR A 238 21.19 -15.48 16.09
CA TYR A 238 22.36 -15.11 15.27
C TYR A 238 22.94 -13.75 15.68
N VAL A 239 22.10 -12.73 15.89
CA VAL A 239 22.55 -11.41 16.32
C VAL A 239 23.10 -11.45 17.74
N GLN A 240 22.52 -12.25 18.65
CA GLN A 240 23.04 -12.49 19.97
C GLN A 240 24.44 -13.11 19.92
N ASP A 241 24.68 -14.12 19.09
CA ASP A 241 25.99 -14.73 18.91
C ASP A 241 27.01 -13.74 18.34
N MET A 242 26.60 -12.87 17.42
CA MET A 242 27.47 -11.80 16.94
C MET A 242 27.90 -10.87 18.08
N ILE A 243 26.96 -10.46 18.93
CA ILE A 243 27.24 -9.61 20.10
C ILE A 243 28.15 -10.33 21.09
N ALA A 244 27.86 -11.58 21.43
CA ALA A 244 28.67 -12.39 22.32
C ALA A 244 30.09 -12.62 21.79
N SER A 245 30.29 -12.65 20.47
CA SER A 245 31.60 -12.68 19.80
C SER A 245 32.34 -11.32 19.76
N GLY A 246 31.83 -10.31 20.45
CA GLY A 246 32.43 -8.97 20.55
C GLY A 246 32.11 -8.02 19.42
N ARG A 247 31.16 -8.35 18.54
CA ARG A 247 30.76 -7.47 17.44
C ARG A 247 29.75 -6.42 17.91
N LYS A 248 29.89 -5.20 17.41
CA LYS A 248 28.96 -4.09 17.70
C LYS A 248 27.77 -4.17 16.74
N LYS A 249 26.77 -4.92 17.10
CA LYS A 249 25.56 -5.17 16.30
C LYS A 249 24.30 -4.98 17.13
N ALA A 250 23.18 -4.67 16.44
CA ALA A 250 21.88 -4.59 17.05
C ALA A 250 20.78 -5.01 16.07
N LEU A 251 19.62 -5.41 16.63
CA LEU A 251 18.41 -5.72 15.89
C LEU A 251 17.22 -5.02 16.56
N ILE A 252 16.35 -4.43 15.74
CA ILE A 252 15.02 -3.96 16.19
C ILE A 252 13.95 -4.71 15.40
N VAL A 253 13.00 -5.31 16.12
CA VAL A 253 11.81 -5.99 15.56
C VAL A 253 10.59 -5.16 15.93
N ILE A 254 9.91 -4.60 14.91
CA ILE A 254 8.85 -3.58 15.11
C ILE A 254 7.42 -4.12 14.89
N GLY A 255 7.28 -5.36 14.46
CA GLY A 255 6.01 -5.96 14.08
C GLY A 255 5.69 -5.73 12.60
N HIS A 256 5.08 -6.74 11.95
CA HIS A 256 4.81 -6.72 10.51
C HIS A 256 3.92 -5.54 10.12
N VAL A 257 2.77 -5.38 10.78
CA VAL A 257 1.82 -4.28 10.50
C VAL A 257 2.51 -2.91 10.63
N ALA A 258 3.21 -2.67 11.73
CA ALA A 258 3.87 -1.38 11.97
C ALA A 258 4.96 -1.08 10.95
N SER A 259 5.61 -2.12 10.39
CA SER A 259 6.72 -1.98 9.44
C SER A 259 6.31 -1.65 8.02
N GLU A 260 5.03 -1.71 7.65
CA GLU A 260 4.60 -1.53 6.27
C GLU A 260 3.40 -0.61 6.08
N GLN A 261 2.62 -0.36 7.14
CA GLN A 261 1.38 0.40 6.98
C GLN A 261 1.58 1.85 6.51
N ALA A 262 2.72 2.48 6.80
CA ALA A 262 3.03 3.81 6.26
C ALA A 262 3.20 3.81 4.73
N GLY A 263 3.65 2.70 4.15
CA GLY A 263 3.65 2.50 2.70
C GLY A 263 2.25 2.47 2.11
N MET A 264 1.28 1.90 2.82
CA MET A 264 -0.12 1.89 2.36
C MET A 264 -0.85 3.22 2.62
N LYS A 265 -0.42 3.99 3.60
CA LYS A 265 -0.81 5.41 3.74
C LYS A 265 -0.34 6.23 2.53
N TYR A 266 0.90 6.01 2.09
CA TYR A 266 1.42 6.58 0.85
C TYR A 266 0.68 6.08 -0.39
N CYS A 267 0.26 4.82 -0.44
CA CYS A 267 -0.55 4.27 -1.53
C CYS A 267 -1.86 5.04 -1.71
N ALA A 268 -2.54 5.44 -0.62
CA ALA A 268 -3.73 6.28 -0.71
C ALA A 268 -3.44 7.64 -1.36
N GLU A 269 -2.31 8.25 -1.03
CA GLU A 269 -1.88 9.53 -1.63
C GLU A 269 -1.55 9.35 -3.12
N TRP A 270 -0.84 8.29 -3.47
CA TRP A 270 -0.47 7.96 -4.84
C TRP A 270 -1.69 7.72 -5.73
N LEU A 271 -2.70 6.98 -5.24
CA LEU A 271 -3.94 6.71 -5.96
C LEU A 271 -4.72 7.99 -6.26
N LYS A 272 -4.74 8.97 -5.35
CA LYS A 272 -5.39 10.27 -5.55
C LYS A 272 -4.83 11.06 -6.73
N GLY A 273 -3.63 10.73 -7.19
CA GLY A 273 -3.02 11.33 -8.36
C GLY A 273 -3.68 10.95 -9.70
N PHE A 274 -4.53 9.89 -9.72
CA PHE A 274 -5.14 9.41 -10.96
C PHE A 274 -6.54 8.76 -10.79
N VAL A 275 -7.07 8.72 -9.57
CA VAL A 275 -8.45 8.34 -9.27
C VAL A 275 -9.06 9.49 -8.45
N SER A 276 -9.98 10.22 -9.05
CA SER A 276 -10.61 11.40 -8.44
C SER A 276 -12.13 11.26 -8.28
N GLU A 277 -12.73 10.23 -8.87
CA GLU A 277 -14.19 10.04 -8.96
C GLU A 277 -14.81 9.59 -7.64
N VAL A 278 -14.00 9.03 -6.76
CA VAL A 278 -14.45 8.48 -5.48
C VAL A 278 -13.50 8.86 -4.36
N PRO A 279 -13.97 8.94 -3.11
CA PRO A 279 -13.10 9.21 -1.96
C PRO A 279 -12.13 8.04 -1.71
N ILE A 280 -10.86 8.40 -1.39
CA ILE A 280 -9.79 7.46 -1.08
C ILE A 280 -9.23 7.80 0.28
N GLU A 281 -9.10 6.78 1.16
CA GLU A 281 -8.52 6.96 2.49
C GLU A 281 -7.65 5.77 2.89
N PHE A 282 -6.70 6.03 3.77
CA PHE A 282 -5.94 4.99 4.45
C PHE A 282 -6.70 4.54 5.70
N VAL A 283 -6.91 3.23 5.83
CA VAL A 283 -7.52 2.59 7.00
C VAL A 283 -6.47 1.73 7.68
N ALA A 284 -5.95 2.21 8.80
CA ALA A 284 -4.86 1.53 9.51
C ALA A 284 -5.32 0.16 10.02
N ALA A 285 -4.49 -0.87 9.82
CA ALA A 285 -4.63 -2.11 10.54
C ALA A 285 -4.14 -1.92 11.99
N SER A 286 -4.89 -2.47 12.96
CA SER A 286 -4.50 -2.38 14.36
C SER A 286 -3.36 -3.32 14.67
N GLU A 287 -2.39 -2.88 15.49
CA GLU A 287 -1.41 -3.77 16.08
C GLU A 287 -2.13 -4.68 17.10
N PRO A 288 -2.12 -6.02 16.91
CA PRO A 288 -2.90 -6.94 17.76
C PRO A 288 -2.27 -7.18 19.13
N PHE A 289 -0.96 -6.92 19.24
CA PHE A 289 -0.20 -7.23 20.46
C PHE A 289 -0.31 -6.13 21.52
N TRP A 290 -0.21 -6.52 22.76
CA TRP A 290 -0.07 -5.64 23.92
C TRP A 290 0.91 -6.25 24.90
N THR A 291 1.57 -5.43 25.70
CA THR A 291 2.49 -5.90 26.74
C THR A 291 1.79 -5.84 28.09
N PRO A 292 1.74 -6.94 28.86
CA PRO A 292 1.25 -6.90 30.23
C PRO A 292 2.02 -5.86 31.04
N ARG A 293 1.31 -5.17 31.94
CA ARG A 293 1.96 -4.28 32.91
C ARG A 293 2.70 -5.16 33.92
N GLY A 294 4.01 -4.88 34.10
CA GLY A 294 4.81 -5.48 35.17
C GLY A 294 4.43 -4.93 36.53
#